data_84af485b2b4e9657adc84913ff87ecab
#
_entry.id   84af485b2b4e9657adc84913ff87ecab
#
_cell.length_a   1.000
_cell.length_b   1.000
_cell.length_c   1.000
_cell.angle_alpha   90.00
_cell.angle_beta   90.00
_cell.angle_gamma   90.00
#
_symmetry.space_group_name_H-M   'P 1'
#
loop_
_entity.id
_entity.type
_entity.pdbx_description
1 polymer ?
#
loop_
_entity_poly.entity_id
_entity_poly.type
_entity_poly.pdbx_seq_one_letter_code
_entity_poly.pdbx_strand_id
1 'polypeptide(L)'
;MGKALRPVVLLVAVSAAAFGLAEWHVLKPGTPKAAAGSTIVLGDGYRGETVFQQNCAVCHGAGGKGGSGGPRLAGATLSVPRIKAQIDNGGGAMPPGLVTGRNEQDVIAYVAGIVAQ
;
A
#
# COMPACT_ATOMS: atom_id res chain seq x y z
N MET A 1 -27.90 29.73 -56.22
CA MET A 1 -27.34 29.87 -54.85
C MET A 1 -27.05 28.53 -54.14
N GLY A 2 -27.13 27.37 -54.78
CA GLY A 2 -27.00 26.07 -54.06
C GLY A 2 -25.68 25.31 -54.22
N LYS A 3 -24.73 25.76 -55.06
CA LYS A 3 -23.53 24.98 -55.37
C LYS A 3 -22.28 25.32 -54.55
N ALA A 4 -22.23 26.55 -53.98
CA ALA A 4 -21.08 26.97 -53.18
C ALA A 4 -21.15 26.56 -51.70
N LEU A 5 -22.32 26.22 -51.21
CA LEU A 5 -22.51 25.86 -49.78
C LEU A 5 -22.12 24.40 -49.47
N ARG A 6 -22.13 23.53 -50.48
CA ARG A 6 -21.83 22.10 -50.30
C ARG A 6 -20.40 21.79 -49.81
N PRO A 7 -19.33 22.44 -50.34
CA PRO A 7 -17.98 22.16 -49.87
C PRO A 7 -17.73 22.70 -48.47
N VAL A 8 -18.39 23.81 -48.08
CA VAL A 8 -18.22 24.41 -46.76
C VAL A 8 -18.88 23.52 -45.68
N VAL A 9 -20.08 22.98 -45.96
CA VAL A 9 -20.77 22.08 -45.04
C VAL A 9 -20.00 20.77 -44.87
N LEU A 10 -19.40 20.23 -45.94
CA LEU A 10 -18.55 19.03 -45.84
C LEU A 10 -17.27 19.25 -45.03
N LEU A 11 -16.62 20.41 -45.20
CA LEU A 11 -15.41 20.75 -44.42
C LEU A 11 -15.71 20.91 -42.92
N VAL A 12 -16.83 21.52 -42.56
CA VAL A 12 -17.24 21.67 -41.15
C VAL A 12 -17.59 20.31 -40.55
N ALA A 13 -18.28 19.47 -41.32
CA ALA A 13 -18.65 18.10 -40.83
C ALA A 13 -17.41 17.22 -40.59
N VAL A 14 -16.42 17.28 -41.48
CA VAL A 14 -15.17 16.52 -41.34
C VAL A 14 -14.35 17.02 -40.16
N SER A 15 -14.30 18.34 -39.93
CA SER A 15 -13.59 18.93 -38.81
C SER A 15 -14.23 18.55 -37.45
N ALA A 16 -15.56 18.56 -37.40
CA ALA A 16 -16.28 18.14 -36.17
C ALA A 16 -16.11 16.65 -35.85
N ALA A 17 -16.09 15.78 -36.86
CA ALA A 17 -15.86 14.35 -36.68
C ALA A 17 -14.42 14.07 -36.21
N ALA A 18 -13.42 14.77 -36.74
CA ALA A 18 -12.03 14.62 -36.34
C ALA A 18 -11.80 15.09 -34.88
N PHE A 19 -12.45 16.18 -34.49
CA PHE A 19 -12.35 16.72 -33.13
C PHE A 19 -13.04 15.79 -32.13
N GLY A 20 -14.22 15.25 -32.44
CA GLY A 20 -14.94 14.31 -31.58
C GLY A 20 -14.21 12.99 -31.37
N LEU A 21 -13.51 12.49 -32.39
CA LEU A 21 -12.70 11.25 -32.23
C LEU A 21 -11.42 11.48 -31.41
N ALA A 22 -10.83 12.66 -31.47
CA ALA A 22 -9.67 13.00 -30.67
C ALA A 22 -10.02 13.10 -29.16
N GLU A 23 -11.17 13.70 -28.86
CA GLU A 23 -11.64 13.82 -27.48
C GLU A 23 -12.01 12.45 -26.86
N TRP A 24 -12.56 11.55 -27.67
CA TRP A 24 -12.91 10.20 -27.20
C TRP A 24 -11.68 9.38 -26.77
N HIS A 25 -10.52 9.61 -27.39
CA HIS A 25 -9.29 8.93 -27.03
C HIS A 25 -8.60 9.54 -25.80
N VAL A 26 -8.81 10.84 -25.53
CA VAL A 26 -8.18 11.52 -24.38
C VAL A 26 -8.98 11.31 -23.09
N LEU A 27 -10.28 11.09 -23.19
CA LEU A 27 -11.19 10.95 -22.04
C LEU A 27 -11.48 9.50 -21.63
N LYS A 28 -10.72 8.51 -22.09
CA LYS A 28 -10.67 7.25 -21.37
C LYS A 28 -9.78 7.48 -20.16
N PRO A 29 -10.33 7.67 -18.95
CA PRO A 29 -9.53 7.47 -17.76
C PRO A 29 -9.09 6.01 -17.84
N GLY A 30 -7.82 5.78 -18.16
CA GLY A 30 -7.21 4.50 -17.91
C GLY A 30 -7.46 4.24 -16.43
N THR A 31 -8.43 3.38 -16.12
CA THR A 31 -8.51 2.81 -14.79
C THR A 31 -7.11 2.26 -14.55
N PRO A 32 -6.36 2.77 -13.58
CA PRO A 32 -5.14 2.11 -13.20
C PRO A 32 -5.60 0.70 -12.83
N LYS A 33 -5.24 -0.28 -13.65
CA LYS A 33 -5.33 -1.68 -13.27
C LYS A 33 -4.49 -1.74 -12.01
N ALA A 34 -5.17 -1.65 -10.86
CA ALA A 34 -4.54 -1.88 -9.60
C ALA A 34 -3.87 -3.24 -9.75
N ALA A 35 -2.55 -3.21 -9.93
CA ALA A 35 -1.77 -4.40 -9.72
C ALA A 35 -2.16 -4.83 -8.31
N ALA A 36 -2.79 -6.00 -8.21
CA ALA A 36 -3.14 -6.62 -6.94
C ALA A 36 -1.85 -7.15 -6.28
N GLY A 37 -0.90 -6.24 -6.09
CA GLY A 37 0.14 -6.35 -5.11
C GLY A 37 -0.39 -5.62 -3.89
N SER A 38 -0.63 -6.31 -2.80
CA SER A 38 -0.95 -5.67 -1.53
C SER A 38 0.19 -4.71 -1.21
N THR A 39 0.02 -3.44 -1.57
CA THR A 39 0.96 -2.39 -1.18
C THR A 39 0.84 -2.27 0.33
N ILE A 40 1.82 -2.83 1.04
CA ILE A 40 1.90 -2.66 2.49
C ILE A 40 2.29 -1.20 2.71
N VAL A 41 1.34 -0.42 3.18
CA VAL A 41 1.60 0.96 3.59
C VAL A 41 2.27 0.91 4.95
N LEU A 42 3.54 1.28 5.00
CA LEU A 42 4.25 1.43 6.26
C LEU A 42 3.80 2.71 6.96
N GLY A 43 3.60 2.61 8.26
CA GLY A 43 3.26 3.72 9.13
C GLY A 43 4.49 4.47 9.64
N ASP A 44 4.33 5.09 10.80
CA ASP A 44 5.36 5.85 11.50
C ASP A 44 6.08 4.95 12.51
N GLY A 45 7.37 4.69 12.27
CA GLY A 45 8.18 3.83 13.14
C GLY A 45 8.36 4.37 14.56
N TYR A 46 8.32 5.69 14.76
CA TYR A 46 8.41 6.29 16.09
C TYR A 46 7.16 5.99 16.93
N ARG A 47 5.97 6.12 16.33
CA ARG A 47 4.74 5.67 16.98
C ARG A 47 4.70 4.15 17.13
N GLY A 48 5.25 3.44 16.14
CA GLY A 48 5.37 1.99 16.13
C GLY A 48 6.17 1.46 17.31
N GLU A 49 7.20 2.16 17.76
CA GLU A 49 7.93 1.83 18.97
C GLU A 49 7.01 1.79 20.19
N THR A 50 6.18 2.81 20.37
CA THR A 50 5.22 2.85 21.48
C THR A 50 4.23 1.69 21.40
N VAL A 51 3.68 1.43 20.21
CA VAL A 51 2.78 0.29 19.98
C VAL A 51 3.48 -1.05 20.31
N PHE A 52 4.73 -1.19 19.88
CA PHE A 52 5.56 -2.37 20.15
C PHE A 52 5.77 -2.59 21.64
N GLN A 53 6.14 -1.55 22.38
CA GLN A 53 6.37 -1.63 23.83
C GLN A 53 5.10 -2.05 24.59
N GLN A 54 3.94 -1.58 24.14
CA GLN A 54 2.67 -1.89 24.79
C GLN A 54 2.12 -3.29 24.49
N ASN A 55 2.38 -3.82 23.28
CA ASN A 55 1.70 -5.03 22.80
C ASN A 55 2.65 -6.21 22.52
N CYS A 56 3.90 -5.95 22.18
CA CYS A 56 4.82 -6.97 21.67
C CYS A 56 5.99 -7.25 22.62
N ALA A 57 6.46 -6.22 23.32
CA ALA A 57 7.64 -6.31 24.17
C ALA A 57 7.48 -7.29 25.35
N VAL A 58 6.25 -7.57 25.78
CA VAL A 58 5.97 -8.56 26.82
C VAL A 58 6.52 -9.95 26.46
N CYS A 59 6.50 -10.30 25.18
CA CYS A 59 7.03 -11.56 24.66
C CYS A 59 8.40 -11.41 23.99
N HIS A 60 8.57 -10.37 23.16
CA HIS A 60 9.77 -10.19 22.34
C HIS A 60 10.88 -9.38 23.02
N GLY A 61 10.64 -8.88 24.22
CA GLY A 61 11.57 -8.04 24.95
C GLY A 61 11.60 -6.59 24.47
N ALA A 62 12.09 -5.68 25.29
CA ALA A 62 12.25 -4.28 24.95
C ALA A 62 13.15 -4.14 23.71
N GLY A 63 12.66 -3.36 22.70
CA GLY A 63 13.36 -3.19 21.44
C GLY A 63 13.52 -4.48 20.63
N GLY A 64 12.72 -5.51 20.88
CA GLY A 64 12.78 -6.76 20.14
C GLY A 64 14.04 -7.59 20.41
N LYS A 65 14.72 -7.38 21.53
CA LYS A 65 15.98 -8.07 21.87
C LYS A 65 15.80 -9.51 22.33
N GLY A 66 14.56 -9.99 22.38
CA GLY A 66 14.19 -11.31 22.87
C GLY A 66 13.69 -11.24 24.32
N GLY A 67 12.76 -12.11 24.65
CA GLY A 67 12.15 -12.23 25.96
C GLY A 67 11.78 -13.67 26.27
N SER A 68 11.08 -13.90 27.39
CA SER A 68 10.68 -15.23 27.82
C SER A 68 9.59 -15.89 26.99
N GLY A 69 8.83 -15.09 26.21
CA GLY A 69 7.66 -15.56 25.45
C GLY A 69 7.82 -15.55 23.93
N GLY A 70 8.87 -14.94 23.40
CA GLY A 70 9.03 -14.79 21.95
C GLY A 70 10.49 -14.67 21.50
N PRO A 71 10.75 -14.94 20.22
CA PRO A 71 12.10 -14.88 19.68
C PRO A 71 12.60 -13.42 19.59
N ARG A 72 13.93 -13.31 19.52
CA ARG A 72 14.60 -12.04 19.21
C ARG A 72 14.23 -11.59 17.80
N LEU A 73 13.82 -10.32 17.65
CA LEU A 73 13.51 -9.68 16.38
C LEU A 73 14.64 -8.75 15.90
N ALA A 74 15.29 -8.05 16.83
CA ALA A 74 16.38 -7.15 16.49
C ALA A 74 17.53 -7.88 15.79
N GLY A 75 17.88 -7.44 14.57
CA GLY A 75 18.88 -8.09 13.74
C GLY A 75 18.44 -9.40 13.08
N ALA A 76 17.15 -9.75 13.14
CA ALA A 76 16.63 -10.93 12.45
C ALA A 76 16.43 -10.66 10.95
N THR A 77 16.53 -11.68 10.12
CA THR A 77 16.25 -11.56 8.70
C THR A 77 14.78 -11.80 8.41
N LEU A 78 13.99 -10.74 8.44
CA LEU A 78 12.54 -10.78 8.21
C LEU A 78 12.13 -9.76 7.14
N SER A 79 11.26 -10.15 6.23
CA SER A 79 10.66 -9.24 5.27
C SER A 79 9.39 -8.60 5.83
N VAL A 80 9.05 -7.40 5.35
CA VAL A 80 7.83 -6.68 5.75
C VAL A 80 6.56 -7.53 5.55
N PRO A 81 6.35 -8.24 4.42
CA PRO A 81 5.22 -9.14 4.26
C PRO A 81 5.18 -10.27 5.31
N ARG A 82 6.33 -10.78 5.70
CA ARG A 82 6.41 -11.83 6.74
C ARG A 82 6.03 -11.29 8.11
N ILE A 83 6.50 -10.08 8.45
CA ILE A 83 6.13 -9.39 9.70
C ILE A 83 4.63 -9.19 9.76
N LYS A 84 4.03 -8.64 8.69
CA LYS A 84 2.57 -8.44 8.61
C LYS A 84 1.82 -9.76 8.77
N ALA A 85 2.17 -10.77 7.99
CA ALA A 85 1.50 -12.07 8.05
C ALA A 85 1.57 -12.71 9.46
N GLN A 86 2.67 -12.51 10.17
CA GLN A 86 2.81 -13.01 11.55
C GLN A 86 1.92 -12.27 12.53
N ILE A 87 1.76 -10.95 12.37
CA ILE A 87 0.85 -10.15 13.20
C ILE A 87 -0.60 -10.53 12.94
N ASP A 88 -0.99 -10.68 11.68
CA ASP A 88 -2.36 -11.00 11.27
C ASP A 88 -2.79 -12.39 11.72
N ASN A 89 -1.94 -13.38 11.51
CA ASN A 89 -2.30 -14.78 11.68
C ASN A 89 -1.82 -15.37 13.01
N GLY A 90 -0.89 -14.70 13.71
CA GLY A 90 -0.26 -15.25 14.89
C GLY A 90 0.64 -16.45 14.57
N GLY A 91 0.92 -17.24 15.57
CA GLY A 91 1.65 -18.51 15.44
C GLY A 91 2.38 -18.91 16.72
N GLY A 92 2.32 -20.19 17.06
CA GLY A 92 2.83 -20.66 18.35
C GLY A 92 2.10 -19.99 19.52
N ALA A 93 2.83 -19.33 20.40
CA ALA A 93 2.27 -18.58 21.53
C ALA A 93 1.82 -17.15 21.16
N MET A 94 2.08 -16.67 19.93
CA MET A 94 1.70 -15.34 19.49
C MET A 94 0.24 -15.33 19.03
N PRO A 95 -0.66 -14.57 19.69
CA PRO A 95 -2.04 -14.45 19.25
C PRO A 95 -2.15 -13.72 17.91
N PRO A 96 -3.19 -14.00 17.08
CA PRO A 96 -3.45 -13.27 15.86
C PRO A 96 -4.08 -11.90 16.15
N GLY A 97 -3.79 -10.92 15.28
CA GLY A 97 -4.49 -9.64 15.29
C GLY A 97 -4.32 -8.80 16.54
N LEU A 98 -3.18 -8.88 17.21
CA LEU A 98 -2.89 -8.08 18.43
C LEU A 98 -3.04 -6.58 18.22
N VAL A 99 -2.76 -6.11 17.02
CA VAL A 99 -2.91 -4.72 16.59
C VAL A 99 -3.49 -4.69 15.18
N THR A 100 -4.25 -3.65 14.87
CA THR A 100 -4.92 -3.49 13.57
C THR A 100 -4.85 -2.07 13.08
N GLY A 101 -5.14 -1.85 11.79
CA GLY A 101 -5.25 -0.53 11.19
C GLY A 101 -3.93 0.27 11.26
N ARG A 102 -4.01 1.51 11.73
CA ARG A 102 -2.83 2.38 11.80
C ARG A 102 -1.77 1.85 12.77
N ASN A 103 -2.16 1.34 13.91
CA ASN A 103 -1.22 0.78 14.89
C ASN A 103 -0.44 -0.40 14.30
N GLU A 104 -1.07 -1.23 13.49
CA GLU A 104 -0.41 -2.31 12.76
C GLU A 104 0.61 -1.77 11.77
N GLN A 105 0.23 -0.76 10.97
CA GLN A 105 1.15 -0.12 10.01
C GLN A 105 2.36 0.50 10.71
N ASP A 106 2.13 1.19 11.81
CA ASP A 106 3.17 1.84 12.61
C ASP A 106 4.12 0.81 13.23
N VAL A 107 3.60 -0.26 13.84
CA VAL A 107 4.44 -1.30 14.45
C VAL A 107 5.21 -2.11 13.40
N ILE A 108 4.65 -2.34 12.21
CA ILE A 108 5.37 -2.97 11.10
C ILE A 108 6.56 -2.11 10.68
N ALA A 109 6.38 -0.78 10.58
CA ALA A 109 7.47 0.14 10.26
C ALA A 109 8.60 0.09 11.31
N TYR A 110 8.25 0.07 12.58
CA TYR A 110 9.22 -0.06 13.67
C TYR A 110 9.97 -1.39 13.62
N VAL A 111 9.24 -2.52 13.51
CA VAL A 111 9.85 -3.86 13.45
C VAL A 111 10.75 -4.00 12.23
N ALA A 112 10.33 -3.48 11.06
CA ALA A 112 11.16 -3.46 9.86
C ALA A 112 12.50 -2.72 10.09
N GLY A 113 12.48 -1.63 10.87
CA GLY A 113 13.69 -0.90 11.25
C GLY A 113 14.62 -1.67 12.17
N ILE A 114 14.10 -2.42 13.15
CA ILE A 114 14.95 -3.16 14.09
C ILE A 114 15.49 -4.49 13.55
N VAL A 115 14.80 -5.11 12.58
CA VAL A 115 15.30 -6.34 11.93
C VAL A 115 16.41 -6.04 10.92
N ALA A 116 16.49 -4.81 10.40
CA ALA A 116 17.49 -4.39 9.43
C ALA A 116 18.84 -3.92 10.05
N GLN A 117 18.97 -3.93 11.37
CA GLN A 117 20.18 -3.43 12.08
C GLN A 117 21.26 -4.48 12.25
#